data_0bb49c8bd26f785c5bae26b268d5a6a4
#
_entry.id   0bb49c8bd26f785c5bae26b268d5a6a4
#
_cell.length_a   1.000
_cell.length_b   1.000
_cell.length_c   1.000
_cell.angle_alpha   90.00
_cell.angle_beta   90.00
_cell.angle_gamma   90.00
#
_symmetry.space_group_name_H-M   'P 1'
#
loop_
_entity.id
_entity.type
_entity.pdbx_description
1 polymer ?
#
loop_
_entity_poly.entity_id
_entity_poly.type
_entity_poly.pdbx_seq_one_letter_code
_entity_poly.pdbx_strand_id
1 'polypeptide(L)'
;EEAALLYVGGAGSCMGCGEATAIRMMLAATGFVHGAERVGIVAATGCNTVYGSTYPYNPFLVPWTNSLFENAPAVAMGIRGKWDQRGWQEKKLWVIGGDGAMYDIGFQSLSRMLASGMDIKVLILDTQVYSNTGGQASTATYTGQDAKMASFGKSVPGKQERRKELALIAMMHPDTLVAQTTAAHINHFYRAIIAANEYSGPAVVNVYTTCQPEHG
;
A
#
# COMPACT_ATOMS: atom_id res chain seq x y z
N GLU A 1 -18.47 -6.38 15.39
CA GLU A 1 -18.30 -5.45 14.24
C GLU A 1 -16.83 -5.32 13.82
N GLU A 2 -15.90 -5.19 14.76
CA GLU A 2 -14.45 -5.08 14.43
C GLU A 2 -13.89 -6.33 13.73
N ALA A 3 -14.35 -7.51 14.11
CA ALA A 3 -13.95 -8.76 13.47
C ALA A 3 -14.33 -8.82 11.97
N ALA A 4 -15.44 -8.20 11.60
CA ALA A 4 -15.86 -8.13 10.19
C ALA A 4 -14.94 -7.26 9.31
N LEU A 5 -14.21 -6.33 9.92
CA LEU A 5 -13.24 -5.48 9.21
C LEU A 5 -11.85 -6.14 9.05
N LEU A 6 -11.64 -7.32 9.64
CA LEU A 6 -10.36 -8.04 9.69
C LEU A 6 -9.20 -7.22 10.27
N TYR A 7 -9.53 -6.21 11.04
CA TYR A 7 -8.61 -5.28 11.68
C TYR A 7 -9.19 -4.82 13.01
N VAL A 8 -8.53 -5.15 14.10
CA VAL A 8 -9.00 -4.83 15.45
C VAL A 8 -8.44 -3.50 15.96
N GLY A 9 -9.09 -2.94 16.98
CA GLY A 9 -8.63 -1.74 17.66
C GLY A 9 -7.31 -1.94 18.42
N GLY A 10 -6.75 -0.85 18.97
CA GLY A 10 -5.49 -0.86 19.75
C GLY A 10 -4.22 -0.74 18.90
N ALA A 11 -4.35 -0.63 17.59
CA ALA A 11 -3.21 -0.31 16.73
C ALA A 11 -2.64 1.08 17.04
N GLY A 12 -1.33 1.22 16.93
CA GLY A 12 -0.60 2.48 17.18
C GLY A 12 -0.72 3.51 16.04
N SER A 13 -1.78 3.50 15.24
CA SER A 13 -2.00 4.50 14.20
C SER A 13 -2.42 5.84 14.79
N CYS A 14 -2.04 6.93 14.11
CA CYS A 14 -2.47 8.27 14.47
C CYS A 14 -4.00 8.41 14.40
N MET A 15 -4.57 9.32 15.18
CA MET A 15 -5.99 9.67 15.07
C MET A 15 -6.30 10.19 13.66
N GLY A 16 -7.33 9.64 13.01
CA GLY A 16 -7.71 10.02 11.65
C GLY A 16 -6.77 9.55 10.55
N CYS A 17 -5.89 8.58 10.82
CA CYS A 17 -4.94 8.06 9.85
C CYS A 17 -5.62 7.56 8.57
N GLY A 18 -5.30 8.19 7.43
CA GLY A 18 -5.82 7.80 6.13
C GLY A 18 -5.32 6.42 5.67
N GLU A 19 -4.06 6.07 5.98
CA GLU A 19 -3.51 4.75 5.66
C GLU A 19 -4.29 3.63 6.37
N ALA A 20 -4.50 3.76 7.70
CA ALA A 20 -5.25 2.77 8.47
C ALA A 20 -6.69 2.62 7.96
N THR A 21 -7.33 3.73 7.56
CA THR A 21 -8.65 3.72 6.94
C THR A 21 -8.64 2.95 5.62
N ALA A 22 -7.67 3.20 4.75
CA ALA A 22 -7.56 2.51 3.47
C ALA A 22 -7.31 1.00 3.64
N ILE A 23 -6.44 0.60 4.57
CA ILE A 23 -6.19 -0.81 4.88
C ILE A 23 -7.46 -1.50 5.39
N ARG A 24 -8.19 -0.87 6.31
CA ARG A 24 -9.45 -1.43 6.84
C ARG A 24 -10.49 -1.63 5.74
N MET A 25 -10.60 -0.67 4.82
CA MET A 25 -11.49 -0.79 3.67
C MET A 25 -11.08 -1.94 2.73
N MET A 26 -9.80 -2.05 2.43
CA MET A 26 -9.28 -3.12 1.58
C MET A 26 -9.52 -4.49 2.20
N LEU A 27 -9.23 -4.66 3.48
CA LEU A 27 -9.43 -5.91 4.21
C LEU A 27 -10.91 -6.27 4.29
N ALA A 28 -11.78 -5.32 4.66
CA ALA A 28 -13.22 -5.55 4.74
C ALA A 28 -13.80 -5.95 3.38
N ALA A 29 -13.47 -5.23 2.32
CA ALA A 29 -13.94 -5.53 0.97
C ALA A 29 -13.47 -6.91 0.49
N THR A 30 -12.18 -7.22 0.68
CA THR A 30 -11.61 -8.50 0.26
C THR A 30 -12.16 -9.66 1.09
N GLY A 31 -12.18 -9.51 2.41
CA GLY A 31 -12.65 -10.56 3.32
C GLY A 31 -14.15 -10.83 3.23
N PHE A 32 -14.95 -9.79 2.97
CA PHE A 32 -16.39 -9.95 2.78
C PHE A 32 -16.74 -10.81 1.54
N VAL A 33 -15.98 -10.61 0.46
CA VAL A 33 -16.25 -11.31 -0.81
C VAL A 33 -15.61 -12.69 -0.84
N HIS A 34 -14.38 -12.82 -0.33
CA HIS A 34 -13.58 -14.04 -0.52
C HIS A 34 -13.40 -14.89 0.75
N GLY A 35 -13.76 -14.35 1.92
CA GLY A 35 -13.50 -14.99 3.22
C GLY A 35 -12.11 -14.63 3.77
N ALA A 36 -12.02 -14.45 5.09
CA ALA A 36 -10.79 -14.06 5.78
C ALA A 36 -9.65 -15.07 5.60
N GLU A 37 -9.99 -16.35 5.53
CA GLU A 37 -9.06 -17.46 5.35
C GLU A 37 -8.35 -17.47 4.00
N ARG A 38 -8.85 -16.69 3.05
CA ARG A 38 -8.27 -16.55 1.71
C ARG A 38 -7.43 -15.29 1.54
N VAL A 39 -7.32 -14.45 2.56
CA VAL A 39 -6.56 -13.19 2.49
C VAL A 39 -5.21 -13.34 3.18
N GLY A 40 -4.16 -12.84 2.56
CA GLY A 40 -2.84 -12.72 3.18
C GLY A 40 -2.19 -11.40 2.80
N ILE A 41 -1.36 -10.88 3.71
CA ILE A 41 -0.71 -9.58 3.58
C ILE A 41 0.80 -9.71 3.68
N VAL A 42 1.51 -9.00 2.80
CA VAL A 42 2.94 -8.69 2.93
C VAL A 42 3.08 -7.17 3.04
N ALA A 43 3.49 -6.70 4.21
CA ALA A 43 3.68 -5.28 4.46
C ALA A 43 5.13 -4.84 4.23
N ALA A 44 5.33 -3.74 3.55
CA ALA A 44 6.59 -3.03 3.50
C ALA A 44 6.72 -2.14 4.74
N THR A 45 7.94 -1.92 5.21
CA THR A 45 8.21 -1.06 6.36
C THR A 45 7.70 0.37 6.11
N GLY A 46 7.15 0.99 7.13
CA GLY A 46 6.58 2.33 7.12
C GLY A 46 5.58 2.49 8.28
N CYS A 47 4.66 3.45 8.20
CA CYS A 47 3.62 3.63 9.21
C CYS A 47 2.81 2.35 9.43
N ASN A 48 2.43 1.65 8.37
CA ASN A 48 1.67 0.40 8.48
C ASN A 48 2.40 -0.68 9.31
N THR A 49 3.72 -0.70 9.31
CA THR A 49 4.51 -1.59 10.18
C THR A 49 4.43 -1.15 11.64
N VAL A 50 4.54 0.16 11.90
CA VAL A 50 4.51 0.70 13.27
C VAL A 50 3.20 0.32 13.96
N TYR A 51 2.06 0.58 13.33
CA TYR A 51 0.76 0.23 13.93
C TYR A 51 0.35 -1.22 13.71
N GLY A 52 0.98 -1.94 12.76
CA GLY A 52 0.69 -3.34 12.46
C GLY A 52 1.56 -4.35 13.23
N SER A 53 2.73 -3.97 13.72
CA SER A 53 3.67 -4.89 14.38
C SER A 53 3.99 -4.54 15.83
N THR A 54 3.17 -3.74 16.48
CA THR A 54 3.33 -3.43 17.91
C THR A 54 3.05 -4.69 18.75
N TYR A 55 4.08 -5.43 19.05
CA TYR A 55 3.96 -6.62 19.89
C TYR A 55 3.45 -6.28 21.31
N PRO A 56 2.50 -7.05 21.87
CA PRO A 56 1.88 -8.27 21.31
C PRO A 56 0.63 -8.00 20.45
N TYR A 57 0.35 -6.79 20.09
CA TYR A 57 -0.90 -6.33 19.49
C TYR A 57 -0.80 -6.19 17.97
N ASN A 58 -0.89 -7.30 17.24
CA ASN A 58 -1.10 -7.26 15.80
C ASN A 58 -2.59 -7.04 15.50
N PRO A 59 -2.99 -5.96 14.82
CA PRO A 59 -4.39 -5.68 14.55
C PRO A 59 -4.98 -6.51 13.42
N PHE A 60 -4.18 -7.17 12.61
CA PHE A 60 -4.65 -7.94 11.46
C PHE A 60 -5.20 -9.31 11.88
N LEU A 61 -6.43 -9.61 11.48
CA LEU A 61 -7.07 -10.91 11.70
C LEU A 61 -6.88 -11.86 10.49
N VAL A 62 -5.87 -11.60 9.68
CA VAL A 62 -5.46 -12.43 8.53
C VAL A 62 -3.95 -12.73 8.62
N PRO A 63 -3.47 -13.78 7.96
CA PRO A 63 -2.03 -14.02 7.85
C PRO A 63 -1.29 -12.79 7.36
N TRP A 64 -0.29 -12.37 8.12
CA TRP A 64 0.47 -11.16 7.88
C TRP A 64 1.95 -11.41 8.07
N THR A 65 2.77 -10.82 7.21
CA THR A 65 4.21 -10.74 7.38
C THR A 65 4.71 -9.36 6.98
N ASN A 66 5.81 -8.95 7.56
CA ASN A 66 6.49 -7.70 7.24
C ASN A 66 7.87 -7.97 6.67
N SER A 67 8.30 -7.14 5.74
CA SER A 67 9.67 -7.09 5.26
C SER A 67 10.13 -5.65 5.09
N LEU A 68 11.42 -5.45 4.84
CA LEU A 68 11.97 -4.11 4.63
C LEU A 68 11.29 -3.40 3.46
N PHE A 69 11.42 -2.08 3.40
CA PHE A 69 10.78 -1.19 2.43
C PHE A 69 10.77 -1.72 1.00
N GLU A 70 11.94 -2.18 0.54
CA GLU A 70 12.17 -2.64 -0.83
C GLU A 70 11.76 -4.09 -1.06
N ASN A 71 11.58 -4.85 -0.01
CA ASN A 71 11.57 -6.32 -0.09
C ASN A 71 10.17 -6.94 -0.14
N ALA A 72 9.14 -6.21 0.24
CA ALA A 72 7.78 -6.76 0.33
C ALA A 72 7.29 -7.35 -1.00
N PRO A 73 7.45 -6.72 -2.17
CA PRO A 73 7.07 -7.33 -3.44
C PRO A 73 7.84 -8.62 -3.76
N ALA A 74 9.14 -8.69 -3.42
CA ALA A 74 9.94 -9.88 -3.64
C ALA A 74 9.49 -11.05 -2.73
N VAL A 75 9.20 -10.77 -1.46
CA VAL A 75 8.64 -11.76 -0.52
C VAL A 75 7.28 -12.25 -1.01
N ALA A 76 6.43 -11.35 -1.50
CA ALA A 76 5.13 -11.72 -2.04
C ALA A 76 5.23 -12.67 -3.24
N MET A 77 6.22 -12.48 -4.13
CA MET A 77 6.47 -13.40 -5.24
C MET A 77 6.81 -14.81 -4.73
N GLY A 78 7.62 -14.92 -3.68
CA GLY A 78 7.94 -16.21 -3.05
C GLY A 78 6.70 -16.87 -2.43
N ILE A 79 5.88 -16.10 -1.71
CA ILE A 79 4.65 -16.58 -1.11
C ILE A 79 3.65 -17.03 -2.19
N ARG A 80 3.43 -16.22 -3.22
CA ARG A 80 2.52 -16.55 -4.32
C ARG A 80 2.98 -17.82 -5.04
N GLY A 81 4.26 -17.92 -5.37
CA GLY A 81 4.82 -19.13 -5.98
C GLY A 81 4.60 -20.38 -5.12
N LYS A 82 4.73 -20.26 -3.79
CA LYS A 82 4.43 -21.38 -2.88
C LYS A 82 2.95 -21.71 -2.80
N TRP A 83 2.08 -20.73 -2.81
CA TRP A 83 0.63 -20.95 -2.83
C TRP A 83 0.19 -21.61 -4.13
N ASP A 84 0.74 -21.21 -5.27
CA ASP A 84 0.45 -21.83 -6.58
C ASP A 84 0.87 -23.31 -6.62
N GLN A 85 2.05 -23.64 -6.07
CA GLN A 85 2.50 -25.04 -5.93
C GLN A 85 1.58 -25.89 -5.05
N ARG A 86 0.84 -25.26 -4.11
CA ARG A 86 -0.13 -25.93 -3.24
C ARG A 86 -1.54 -25.96 -3.80
N GLY A 87 -1.78 -25.42 -4.97
CA GLY A 87 -3.10 -25.32 -5.54
C GLY A 87 -4.02 -24.28 -4.88
N TRP A 88 -3.44 -23.25 -4.25
CA TRP A 88 -4.16 -22.19 -3.51
C TRP A 88 -4.34 -20.92 -4.36
N GLN A 89 -4.72 -21.07 -5.63
CA GLN A 89 -4.91 -19.95 -6.56
C GLN A 89 -6.04 -19.01 -6.13
N GLU A 90 -7.02 -19.52 -5.37
CA GLU A 90 -8.14 -18.73 -4.86
C GLU A 90 -7.76 -17.71 -3.79
N LYS A 91 -6.57 -17.85 -3.19
CA LYS A 91 -6.10 -16.93 -2.14
C LYS A 91 -5.66 -15.61 -2.71
N LYS A 92 -6.07 -14.54 -2.04
CA LYS A 92 -5.77 -13.15 -2.39
C LYS A 92 -4.56 -12.66 -1.59
N LEU A 93 -3.46 -12.40 -2.28
CA LEU A 93 -2.23 -11.90 -1.68
C LEU A 93 -2.10 -10.40 -1.97
N TRP A 94 -2.08 -9.61 -0.91
CA TRP A 94 -1.90 -8.17 -0.97
C TRP A 94 -0.53 -7.76 -0.45
N VAL A 95 0.18 -6.96 -1.22
CA VAL A 95 1.34 -6.19 -0.77
C VAL A 95 0.84 -4.81 -0.34
N ILE A 96 1.25 -4.34 0.82
CA ILE A 96 0.89 -3.03 1.35
C ILE A 96 2.16 -2.22 1.59
N GLY A 97 2.22 -1.00 1.10
CA GLY A 97 3.33 -0.10 1.35
C GLY A 97 2.98 1.35 1.07
N GLY A 98 3.67 2.26 1.74
CA GLY A 98 3.57 3.70 1.49
C GLY A 98 4.26 4.12 0.19
N ASP A 99 4.13 5.41 -0.13
CA ASP A 99 4.80 5.99 -1.29
C ASP A 99 6.33 5.84 -1.22
N GLY A 100 6.94 6.05 -0.05
CA GLY A 100 8.39 5.85 0.10
C GLY A 100 8.85 4.44 -0.23
N ALA A 101 8.08 3.43 0.16
CA ALA A 101 8.39 2.04 -0.15
C ALA A 101 8.19 1.72 -1.64
N MET A 102 7.08 2.16 -2.25
CA MET A 102 6.69 1.73 -3.59
C MET A 102 7.15 2.66 -4.70
N TYR A 103 7.19 3.97 -4.45
CA TYR A 103 7.69 4.95 -5.43
C TYR A 103 9.22 5.03 -5.45
N ASP A 104 9.88 4.82 -4.32
CA ASP A 104 11.31 5.07 -4.14
C ASP A 104 12.09 3.80 -3.86
N ILE A 105 12.28 3.43 -2.60
CA ILE A 105 13.22 2.37 -2.20
C ILE A 105 12.89 1.01 -2.83
N GLY A 106 11.60 0.65 -2.89
CA GLY A 106 11.13 -0.65 -3.39
C GLY A 106 10.67 -0.64 -4.84
N PHE A 107 10.84 0.46 -5.56
CA PHE A 107 10.34 0.59 -6.94
C PHE A 107 10.87 -0.53 -7.87
N GLN A 108 12.13 -0.91 -7.75
CA GLN A 108 12.71 -1.98 -8.55
C GLN A 108 12.01 -3.33 -8.28
N SER A 109 11.80 -3.67 -7.00
CA SER A 109 11.11 -4.91 -6.62
C SER A 109 9.65 -4.89 -7.08
N LEU A 110 8.96 -3.76 -6.95
CA LEU A 110 7.60 -3.58 -7.46
C LEU A 110 7.55 -3.80 -8.97
N SER A 111 8.39 -3.13 -9.73
CA SER A 111 8.46 -3.27 -11.19
C SER A 111 8.74 -4.73 -11.60
N ARG A 112 9.67 -5.41 -10.92
CA ARG A 112 9.96 -6.83 -11.17
C ARG A 112 8.77 -7.73 -10.88
N MET A 113 8.05 -7.46 -9.79
CA MET A 113 6.84 -8.22 -9.43
C MET A 113 5.74 -8.03 -10.47
N LEU A 114 5.48 -6.78 -10.91
CA LEU A 114 4.48 -6.51 -11.96
C LEU A 114 4.84 -7.22 -13.26
N ALA A 115 6.11 -7.18 -13.67
CA ALA A 115 6.60 -7.86 -14.86
C ALA A 115 6.54 -9.41 -14.77
N SER A 116 6.33 -9.97 -13.57
CA SER A 116 6.24 -11.42 -13.39
C SER A 116 4.92 -12.03 -13.84
N GLY A 117 3.87 -11.22 -13.96
CA GLY A 117 2.51 -11.69 -14.27
C GLY A 117 1.83 -12.46 -13.14
N MET A 118 2.45 -12.60 -11.97
CA MET A 118 1.89 -13.32 -10.82
C MET A 118 0.64 -12.62 -10.27
N ASP A 119 -0.33 -13.41 -9.81
CA ASP A 119 -1.56 -12.89 -9.18
C ASP A 119 -1.26 -12.32 -7.78
N ILE A 120 -0.71 -11.12 -7.76
CA ILE A 120 -0.37 -10.35 -6.56
C ILE A 120 -0.97 -8.96 -6.67
N LYS A 121 -1.67 -8.53 -5.62
CA LYS A 121 -2.28 -7.21 -5.53
C LYS A 121 -1.40 -6.27 -4.71
N VAL A 122 -1.34 -5.01 -5.10
CA VAL A 122 -0.57 -3.98 -4.38
C VAL A 122 -1.49 -2.85 -3.97
N LEU A 123 -1.53 -2.55 -2.69
CA LEU A 123 -2.13 -1.35 -2.14
C LEU A 123 -1.02 -0.35 -1.82
N ILE A 124 -0.97 0.74 -2.57
CA ILE A 124 -0.03 1.83 -2.32
C ILE A 124 -0.75 2.90 -1.51
N LEU A 125 -0.27 3.13 -0.30
CA LEU A 125 -0.77 4.14 0.63
C LEU A 125 -0.01 5.44 0.36
N ASP A 126 -0.52 6.22 -0.58
CA ASP A 126 0.15 7.42 -1.08
C ASP A 126 -0.16 8.62 -0.19
N THR A 127 0.71 8.91 0.74
CA THR A 127 0.64 10.11 1.59
C THR A 127 1.45 11.29 1.04
N GLN A 128 2.16 11.09 -0.06
CA GLN A 128 2.97 12.11 -0.74
C GLN A 128 4.15 12.64 0.09
N VAL A 129 4.51 11.95 1.15
CA VAL A 129 5.68 12.20 2.00
C VAL A 129 6.12 10.92 2.69
N TYR A 130 7.35 10.87 3.18
CA TYR A 130 7.79 9.81 4.09
C TYR A 130 7.18 10.05 5.47
N SER A 131 5.93 9.64 5.65
CA SER A 131 5.11 9.96 6.83
C SER A 131 5.72 9.41 8.12
N ASN A 132 6.16 8.15 8.13
CA ASN A 132 6.66 7.51 9.35
C ASN A 132 7.91 8.16 9.91
N THR A 133 8.78 8.66 9.06
CA THR A 133 10.03 9.31 9.47
C THR A 133 9.88 10.79 9.74
N GLY A 134 8.68 11.35 9.56
CA GLY A 134 8.34 12.72 9.93
C GLY A 134 8.22 13.69 8.75
N GLY A 135 7.69 13.25 7.60
CA GLY A 135 7.25 14.14 6.54
C GLY A 135 8.33 14.62 5.56
N GLN A 136 9.36 13.82 5.31
CA GLN A 136 10.34 14.15 4.27
C GLN A 136 9.71 14.00 2.89
N ALA A 137 10.18 14.80 1.94
CA ALA A 137 9.75 14.69 0.55
C ALA A 137 10.09 13.32 -0.05
N SER A 138 9.11 12.69 -0.68
CA SER A 138 9.28 11.52 -1.54
C SER A 138 9.20 11.93 -3.02
N THR A 139 9.39 10.98 -3.92
CA THR A 139 9.11 11.26 -5.35
C THR A 139 7.62 11.39 -5.64
N ALA A 140 6.74 10.98 -4.72
CA ALA A 140 5.30 11.21 -4.78
C ALA A 140 4.87 12.63 -4.39
N THR A 141 5.74 13.39 -3.72
CA THR A 141 5.46 14.76 -3.29
C THR A 141 5.30 15.68 -4.50
N TYR A 142 4.29 16.54 -4.50
CA TYR A 142 4.04 17.47 -5.58
C TYR A 142 5.07 18.60 -5.65
N THR A 143 5.27 19.14 -6.82
CA THR A 143 6.04 20.37 -7.03
C THR A 143 5.41 21.50 -6.23
N GLY A 144 6.22 22.22 -5.49
CA GLY A 144 5.79 23.30 -4.61
C GLY A 144 5.26 22.88 -3.24
N GLN A 145 5.02 21.59 -3.01
CA GLN A 145 4.59 21.12 -1.69
C GLN A 145 5.69 21.36 -0.66
N ASP A 146 5.33 21.96 0.46
CA ASP A 146 6.23 22.10 1.60
C ASP A 146 6.32 20.75 2.33
N ALA A 147 7.54 20.23 2.40
CA ALA A 147 7.85 18.98 3.08
C ALA A 147 9.29 19.06 3.58
N LYS A 148 9.61 18.32 4.63
CA LYS A 148 10.99 18.27 5.13
C LYS A 148 11.93 17.81 4.02
N MET A 149 13.10 18.42 3.95
CA MET A 149 14.13 18.15 2.93
C MET A 149 13.72 18.48 1.49
N ALA A 150 12.57 19.15 1.28
CA ALA A 150 12.13 19.58 -0.05
C ALA A 150 12.69 20.93 -0.47
N SER A 151 13.10 21.76 0.49
CA SER A 151 13.55 23.14 0.25
C SER A 151 15.06 23.21 0.05
N PHE A 152 15.49 24.11 -0.85
CA PHE A 152 16.89 24.50 -1.02
C PHE A 152 17.16 25.77 -0.19
N GLY A 153 17.45 25.58 1.11
CA GLY A 153 17.61 26.70 2.05
C GLY A 153 16.31 27.47 2.28
N LYS A 154 16.45 28.73 2.73
CA LYS A 154 15.29 29.61 3.02
C LYS A 154 14.71 30.30 1.78
N SER A 155 15.45 30.31 0.68
CA SER A 155 15.11 31.10 -0.50
C SER A 155 14.22 30.37 -1.51
N VAL A 156 14.20 29.04 -1.47
CA VAL A 156 13.45 28.21 -2.42
C VAL A 156 12.61 27.20 -1.62
N PRO A 157 11.43 27.62 -1.15
CA PRO A 157 10.55 26.73 -0.39
C PRO A 157 9.85 25.73 -1.31
N GLY A 158 9.53 24.57 -0.73
CA GLY A 158 8.80 23.51 -1.41
C GLY A 158 9.65 22.68 -2.39
N LYS A 159 9.10 21.57 -2.80
CA LYS A 159 9.75 20.65 -3.73
C LYS A 159 9.83 21.22 -5.15
N GLN A 160 11.00 21.11 -5.76
CA GLN A 160 11.24 21.64 -7.11
C GLN A 160 11.02 20.61 -8.21
N GLU A 161 11.28 19.33 -7.94
CA GLU A 161 11.11 18.28 -8.92
C GLU A 161 9.64 17.94 -9.14
N ARG A 162 9.34 17.44 -10.34
CA ARG A 162 8.01 16.92 -10.65
C ARG A 162 7.75 15.62 -9.89
N ARG A 163 6.47 15.39 -9.56
CA ARG A 163 6.01 14.15 -9.00
C ARG A 163 6.25 12.98 -9.97
N LYS A 164 6.69 11.84 -9.44
CA LYS A 164 6.68 10.57 -10.17
C LYS A 164 5.24 10.07 -10.31
N GLU A 165 4.81 9.76 -11.51
CA GLU A 165 3.49 9.20 -11.77
C GLU A 165 3.52 7.67 -11.78
N LEU A 166 3.53 7.06 -10.60
CA LEU A 166 3.70 5.61 -10.47
C LEU A 166 2.58 4.82 -11.14
N ALA A 167 1.34 5.31 -11.09
CA ALA A 167 0.22 4.66 -11.77
C ALA A 167 0.46 4.55 -13.28
N LEU A 168 0.95 5.62 -13.93
CA LEU A 168 1.31 5.58 -15.35
C LEU A 168 2.46 4.61 -15.64
N ILE A 169 3.46 4.58 -14.77
CA ILE A 169 4.59 3.65 -14.91
C ILE A 169 4.10 2.20 -14.75
N ALA A 170 3.22 1.94 -13.81
CA ALA A 170 2.64 0.61 -13.58
C ALA A 170 1.83 0.13 -14.82
N MET A 171 1.13 1.03 -15.50
CA MET A 171 0.39 0.72 -16.74
C MET A 171 1.29 0.30 -17.89
N MET A 172 2.59 0.58 -17.84
CA MET A 172 3.55 0.14 -18.86
C MET A 172 3.98 -1.32 -18.69
N HIS A 173 3.61 -1.96 -17.57
CA HIS A 173 3.87 -3.39 -17.38
C HIS A 173 2.78 -4.21 -18.07
N PRO A 174 3.13 -5.29 -18.77
CA PRO A 174 2.16 -6.15 -19.43
C PRO A 174 1.14 -6.71 -18.43
N ASP A 175 -0.10 -6.82 -18.88
CA ASP A 175 -1.20 -7.49 -18.15
C ASP A 175 -1.34 -7.04 -16.68
N THR A 176 -1.13 -5.76 -16.42
CA THR A 176 -1.25 -5.16 -15.09
C THR A 176 -2.50 -4.30 -15.00
N LEU A 177 -3.41 -4.64 -14.08
CA LEU A 177 -4.54 -3.76 -13.74
C LEU A 177 -4.05 -2.62 -12.86
N VAL A 178 -4.43 -1.39 -13.20
CA VAL A 178 -4.05 -0.21 -12.42
C VAL A 178 -5.28 0.63 -12.09
N ALA A 179 -5.44 0.97 -10.83
CA ALA A 179 -6.44 1.93 -10.37
C ALA A 179 -5.75 3.02 -9.52
N GLN A 180 -6.13 4.27 -9.77
CA GLN A 180 -5.73 5.40 -8.94
C GLN A 180 -6.97 6.02 -8.32
N THR A 181 -6.95 6.20 -7.00
CA THR A 181 -8.11 6.64 -6.22
C THR A 181 -7.69 7.39 -4.96
N THR A 182 -8.65 7.70 -4.12
CA THR A 182 -8.43 8.29 -2.80
C THR A 182 -9.32 7.63 -1.76
N ALA A 183 -8.86 7.56 -0.52
CA ALA A 183 -9.66 7.06 0.60
C ALA A 183 -10.93 7.86 0.85
N ALA A 184 -10.99 9.12 0.40
CA ALA A 184 -12.19 9.96 0.49
C ALA A 184 -13.29 9.55 -0.52
N HIS A 185 -12.94 8.86 -1.60
CA HIS A 185 -13.89 8.42 -2.64
C HIS A 185 -14.27 6.94 -2.43
N ILE A 186 -14.96 6.66 -1.35
CA ILE A 186 -15.23 5.32 -0.83
C ILE A 186 -15.74 4.36 -1.90
N ASN A 187 -16.75 4.76 -2.67
CA ASN A 187 -17.35 3.90 -3.70
C ASN A 187 -16.37 3.56 -4.83
N HIS A 188 -15.55 4.51 -5.26
CA HIS A 188 -14.56 4.28 -6.29
C HIS A 188 -13.45 3.37 -5.76
N PHE A 189 -12.97 3.64 -4.55
CA PHE A 189 -11.95 2.82 -3.90
C PHE A 189 -12.43 1.37 -3.69
N TYR A 190 -13.65 1.18 -3.19
CA TYR A 190 -14.26 -0.15 -3.05
C TYR A 190 -14.29 -0.90 -4.39
N ARG A 191 -14.76 -0.27 -5.46
CA ARG A 191 -14.79 -0.87 -6.80
C ARG A 191 -13.39 -1.23 -7.31
N ALA A 192 -12.40 -0.40 -7.04
CA ALA A 192 -11.01 -0.67 -7.40
C ALA A 192 -10.47 -1.91 -6.69
N ILE A 193 -10.78 -2.09 -5.40
CA ILE A 193 -10.40 -3.28 -4.64
C ILE A 193 -11.06 -4.53 -5.21
N ILE A 194 -12.37 -4.48 -5.48
CA ILE A 194 -13.10 -5.62 -6.06
C ILE A 194 -12.52 -5.98 -7.43
N ALA A 195 -12.33 -5.00 -8.31
CA ALA A 195 -11.75 -5.22 -9.63
C ALA A 195 -10.33 -5.84 -9.53
N ALA A 196 -9.51 -5.36 -8.60
CA ALA A 196 -8.19 -5.94 -8.36
C ALA A 196 -8.26 -7.39 -7.88
N ASN A 197 -9.21 -7.72 -6.99
CA ASN A 197 -9.38 -9.09 -6.49
C ASN A 197 -9.89 -10.07 -7.57
N GLU A 198 -10.73 -9.60 -8.48
CA GLU A 198 -11.27 -10.40 -9.58
C GLU A 198 -10.29 -10.57 -10.74
N TYR A 199 -9.37 -9.65 -10.90
CA TYR A 199 -8.37 -9.69 -11.96
C TYR A 199 -7.36 -10.83 -11.73
N SER A 200 -7.15 -11.67 -12.74
CA SER A 200 -6.15 -12.74 -12.72
C SER A 200 -4.81 -12.21 -13.22
N GLY A 201 -3.96 -11.76 -12.30
CA GLY A 201 -2.66 -11.15 -12.61
C GLY A 201 -2.30 -10.05 -11.63
N PRO A 202 -1.20 -9.34 -11.86
CA PRO A 202 -0.76 -8.26 -11.00
C PRO A 202 -1.73 -7.08 -11.06
N ALA A 203 -2.03 -6.50 -9.90
CA ALA A 203 -2.88 -5.32 -9.82
C ALA A 203 -2.29 -4.28 -8.87
N VAL A 204 -2.39 -3.01 -9.24
CA VAL A 204 -1.96 -1.87 -8.42
C VAL A 204 -3.16 -0.99 -8.13
N VAL A 205 -3.44 -0.79 -6.85
CA VAL A 205 -4.39 0.21 -6.37
C VAL A 205 -3.60 1.30 -5.66
N ASN A 206 -3.37 2.42 -6.34
CA ASN A 206 -2.71 3.58 -5.76
C ASN A 206 -3.75 4.48 -5.11
N VAL A 207 -3.78 4.52 -3.79
CA VAL A 207 -4.77 5.27 -3.04
C VAL A 207 -4.13 6.45 -2.31
N TYR A 208 -4.55 7.66 -2.67
CA TYR A 208 -4.20 8.85 -1.88
C TYR A 208 -4.85 8.75 -0.50
N THR A 209 -4.02 8.90 0.51
CA THR A 209 -4.41 8.90 1.92
C THR A 209 -3.83 10.11 2.64
N THR A 210 -4.56 10.66 3.60
CA THR A 210 -4.04 11.77 4.40
C THR A 210 -3.11 11.27 5.50
N CYS A 211 -2.05 12.05 5.75
CA CYS A 211 -1.21 11.93 6.93
C CYS A 211 -1.50 13.11 7.84
N GLN A 212 -2.19 12.91 8.97
CA GLN A 212 -2.64 14.00 9.82
C GLN A 212 -1.48 14.85 10.40
N PRO A 213 -0.37 14.26 10.88
CA PRO A 213 0.76 15.06 11.36
C PRO A 213 1.42 15.95 10.30
N GLU A 214 1.31 15.61 9.02
CA GLU A 214 2.04 16.29 7.94
C GLU A 214 1.14 17.10 7.00
N HIS A 215 -0.18 16.86 7.01
CA HIS A 215 -1.14 17.57 6.16
C HIS A 215 -2.21 18.32 6.97
N GLY A 216 -2.22 18.16 8.30
CA GLY A 216 -3.23 18.71 9.22
C GLY A 216 -3.05 20.17 9.61
#